data_d5c83b8817d38ee41002a69201a5c79d
#
_entry.id   d5c83b8817d38ee41002a69201a5c79d
#
_cell.length_a   1.000
_cell.length_b   1.000
_cell.length_c   1.000
_cell.angle_alpha   90.00
_cell.angle_beta   90.00
_cell.angle_gamma   90.00
#
_symmetry.space_group_name_H-M   'P 1'
#
loop_
_entity.id
_entity.type
_entity.pdbx_description
1 polymer ?
#
loop_
_entity_poly.entity_id
_entity_poly.type
_entity_poly.pdbx_seq_one_letter_code
_entity_poly.pdbx_strand_id
1 'polypeptide(L)'
;MQLRHTLLASSLALALASLSACSTNPAQRDSMQTGATPAQTAAVAAAPAQPPAAAAPTATPAVQQSAAAQAAAAAYDFDMDVFHPVVARNGMVATEQELASKIGLDILKQGGNAVDAAVGIGFALAVALPNAGNLGGGGFMVVHDAKTGKNVALDFREVAPQAATRDMYLDDKGNVVNGKSLYTHYAVGVPGTVAGMEHALKSWGTMPLAKVIAPAAELADKGFPVSETLAKILQQEKKNMGQWPATRAIFWKNGEPLKAGDALVQKDLAQSMRLIGQQGAKAFYQGAIAQKIAAETKPHAGAVTLADLRDYKVVERVPTTGTYRGYDIVTMPPPSSGGPHLVQILNMLEPLPLSQWGPNSAQTLHYMAESMKLAYADRSEYLGDPDFVKIPLKGLTSKNYAASLAKTIDPNVARSGKSIKPGQPQPYESDQTTHYSVVDKAGNAVAVTYTLNTNFGSGIVAKGTGILLNNEMDDFSAKPGVANAYGLVGGDANAVAAKKRPLSSMTPTMVLKDGKPVLVTGSPGGARIITTVLQTVVNTIDFNMNPAEAASTPRVHHQWTPDELRIEKGLSPDTIALLKAKGHNVQLKASMGRTQTIQLRGGAMYGYSDPRNPDGKTLGY
;
A
#
# COMPACT_ATOMS: atom_id res chain seq x y z
N MET A 1 40.29 -7.99 48.67
CA MET A 1 39.39 -7.73 49.80
C MET A 1 38.00 -7.99 49.26
N GLN A 2 37.47 -9.21 49.21
CA GLN A 2 36.64 -9.94 50.20
C GLN A 2 35.56 -9.02 50.79
N LEU A 3 34.30 -9.25 50.60
CA LEU A 3 33.31 -10.22 51.09
C LEU A 3 31.96 -9.94 50.45
N ARG A 4 31.26 -10.86 49.80
CA ARG A 4 30.35 -11.93 50.29
C ARG A 4 28.92 -11.49 50.63
N HIS A 5 27.99 -12.10 49.84
CA HIS A 5 26.70 -12.77 50.20
C HIS A 5 25.55 -11.94 50.79
N THR A 6 24.33 -12.07 50.30
CA THR A 6 23.42 -13.19 50.62
C THR A 6 22.17 -13.19 49.71
N LEU A 7 21.78 -14.40 49.37
CA LEU A 7 20.47 -14.82 48.84
C LEU A 7 19.35 -14.68 49.89
N LEU A 8 18.11 -14.47 49.47
CA LEU A 8 16.97 -15.06 50.16
C LEU A 8 15.82 -15.30 49.14
N ALA A 9 15.59 -16.57 48.88
CA ALA A 9 14.38 -17.12 48.30
C ALA A 9 13.37 -17.35 49.43
N SER A 10 12.08 -17.18 49.17
CA SER A 10 11.04 -17.76 49.98
C SER A 10 9.80 -18.05 49.14
N SER A 11 9.56 -19.33 49.02
CA SER A 11 8.37 -20.03 48.55
C SER A 11 7.29 -20.04 49.63
N LEU A 12 5.99 -20.09 49.24
CA LEU A 12 4.89 -20.83 49.91
C LEU A 12 3.64 -20.63 49.05
N ALA A 13 3.10 -21.56 48.34
CA ALA A 13 2.44 -22.86 48.63
C ALA A 13 1.00 -22.71 49.18
N LEU A 14 0.08 -23.24 48.37
CA LEU A 14 -1.15 -23.97 48.62
C LEU A 14 -2.14 -23.51 49.70
N ALA A 15 -3.42 -23.41 49.29
CA ALA A 15 -4.54 -24.05 49.99
C ALA A 15 -5.67 -24.37 49.02
N LEU A 16 -5.91 -25.67 48.81
CA LEU A 16 -7.13 -26.29 48.34
C LEU A 16 -8.17 -26.29 49.47
N ALA A 17 -9.45 -26.10 49.12
CA ALA A 17 -10.54 -26.67 49.89
C ALA A 17 -11.69 -26.99 48.94
N SER A 18 -11.94 -28.26 48.81
CA SER A 18 -13.07 -29.01 48.25
C SER A 18 -14.26 -29.04 49.21
N LEU A 19 -15.47 -29.27 48.68
CA LEU A 19 -16.58 -30.09 49.22
C LEU A 19 -17.76 -29.87 48.29
N SER A 20 -18.15 -30.85 47.47
CA SER A 20 -19.05 -32.04 47.68
C SER A 20 -20.51 -31.64 47.79
N ALA A 21 -21.26 -31.97 46.79
CA ALA A 21 -22.13 -33.09 46.50
C ALA A 21 -23.50 -33.07 47.19
N CYS A 22 -24.56 -33.30 46.42
CA CYS A 22 -25.67 -34.22 46.59
C CYS A 22 -26.75 -33.86 45.55
N SER A 23 -26.96 -34.64 44.53
CA SER A 23 -27.78 -35.85 44.30
C SER A 23 -29.22 -35.72 44.82
N THR A 24 -30.18 -35.85 43.91
CA THR A 24 -31.18 -36.93 43.90
C THR A 24 -32.16 -36.77 42.74
N ASN A 25 -32.25 -37.81 41.91
CA ASN A 25 -33.44 -38.29 41.21
C ASN A 25 -34.25 -39.11 42.20
N PRO A 26 -35.55 -39.48 42.09
CA PRO A 26 -36.09 -40.19 40.93
C PRO A 26 -37.64 -40.09 40.69
N ALA A 27 -38.03 -40.65 39.53
CA ALA A 27 -39.09 -41.63 39.26
C ALA A 27 -40.56 -41.18 39.23
N GLN A 28 -41.19 -41.53 38.21
CA GLN A 28 -42.02 -42.61 37.79
C GLN A 28 -43.50 -42.29 37.61
N ARG A 29 -44.01 -42.86 36.51
CA ARG A 29 -45.29 -43.57 36.22
C ARG A 29 -46.48 -42.67 35.91
N ASP A 30 -47.39 -43.02 34.98
CA ASP A 30 -47.88 -44.26 34.37
C ASP A 30 -48.63 -43.96 33.07
N SER A 31 -48.42 -44.73 32.07
CA SER A 31 -49.27 -45.70 31.35
C SER A 31 -50.73 -45.31 31.03
N MET A 32 -51.08 -45.42 29.75
CA MET A 32 -52.10 -46.36 29.32
C MET A 32 -52.22 -46.51 27.81
N GLN A 33 -52.11 -47.70 27.40
CA GLN A 33 -52.44 -48.47 26.23
C GLN A 33 -53.83 -48.26 25.68
N THR A 34 -53.99 -48.44 24.38
CA THR A 34 -54.84 -49.43 23.64
C THR A 34 -54.73 -49.02 22.17
N GLY A 35 -54.39 -49.80 21.20
CA GLY A 35 -54.65 -51.22 20.90
C GLY A 35 -55.52 -51.30 19.66
N ALA A 36 -55.00 -51.75 18.53
CA ALA A 36 -55.55 -52.73 17.61
C ALA A 36 -55.01 -52.65 16.16
N THR A 37 -54.37 -53.72 15.74
CA THR A 37 -54.09 -54.19 14.38
C THR A 37 -55.24 -55.18 13.99
N PRO A 38 -55.26 -55.81 12.78
CA PRO A 38 -54.88 -55.44 11.39
C PRO A 38 -55.97 -55.87 10.37
N ALA A 39 -55.76 -55.53 9.09
CA ALA A 39 -56.36 -56.36 8.00
C ALA A 39 -55.45 -56.27 6.71
N GLN A 40 -54.98 -57.43 6.34
CA GLN A 40 -54.40 -57.75 5.05
C GLN A 40 -55.48 -57.86 3.99
N THR A 41 -55.23 -57.42 2.75
CA THR A 41 -55.72 -58.13 1.55
C THR A 41 -54.81 -57.76 0.30
N ALA A 42 -54.23 -58.80 -0.16
CA ALA A 42 -53.99 -59.30 -1.51
C ALA A 42 -53.53 -58.37 -2.69
N ALA A 43 -52.47 -58.83 -3.27
CA ALA A 43 -51.83 -58.41 -4.47
C ALA A 43 -52.61 -58.66 -5.76
N VAL A 44 -52.54 -57.76 -6.73
CA VAL A 44 -52.69 -58.06 -8.17
C VAL A 44 -51.51 -57.41 -8.91
N ALA A 45 -50.78 -58.26 -9.60
CA ALA A 45 -49.66 -57.87 -10.45
C ALA A 45 -50.19 -57.30 -11.79
N ALA A 46 -49.64 -56.17 -12.27
CA ALA A 46 -49.76 -55.70 -13.63
C ALA A 46 -48.40 -55.30 -14.17
N ALA A 47 -48.12 -55.70 -15.40
CA ALA A 47 -46.84 -55.59 -16.12
C ALA A 47 -46.31 -54.17 -16.37
N PRO A 48 -45.00 -54.00 -16.63
CA PRO A 48 -44.39 -52.70 -16.71
C PRO A 48 -44.70 -51.99 -18.05
N ALA A 49 -45.13 -50.73 -17.95
CA ALA A 49 -45.23 -49.78 -19.06
C ALA A 49 -43.87 -49.13 -19.35
N GLN A 50 -43.50 -49.01 -20.60
CA GLN A 50 -42.31 -48.30 -21.07
C GLN A 50 -42.35 -46.82 -20.68
N PRO A 51 -41.18 -46.22 -20.33
CA PRO A 51 -41.15 -44.78 -20.09
C PRO A 51 -41.28 -43.98 -21.38
N PRO A 52 -41.93 -42.83 -21.41
CA PRO A 52 -41.98 -41.94 -22.56
C PRO A 52 -40.60 -41.30 -22.81
N ALA A 53 -40.29 -41.09 -24.08
CA ALA A 53 -39.05 -40.46 -24.56
C ALA A 53 -38.81 -39.11 -23.89
N ALA A 54 -37.59 -38.89 -23.42
CA ALA A 54 -37.15 -37.61 -22.85
C ALA A 54 -37.26 -36.51 -23.94
N ALA A 55 -38.08 -35.51 -23.66
CA ALA A 55 -38.09 -34.26 -24.43
C ALA A 55 -36.75 -33.55 -24.24
N ALA A 56 -36.14 -33.11 -25.35
CA ALA A 56 -34.94 -32.30 -25.35
C ALA A 56 -35.16 -31.04 -24.50
N PRO A 57 -34.12 -30.57 -23.74
CA PRO A 57 -34.23 -29.36 -22.95
C PRO A 57 -34.44 -28.16 -23.90
N THR A 58 -35.60 -27.53 -23.82
CA THR A 58 -35.84 -26.22 -24.40
C THR A 58 -34.86 -25.23 -23.82
N ALA A 59 -34.02 -24.65 -24.68
CA ALA A 59 -33.11 -23.57 -24.32
C ALA A 59 -33.90 -22.44 -23.64
N THR A 60 -33.59 -22.19 -22.38
CA THR A 60 -34.10 -21.00 -21.67
C THR A 60 -33.66 -19.77 -22.44
N PRO A 61 -34.55 -18.83 -22.81
CA PRO A 61 -34.14 -17.61 -23.49
C PRO A 61 -33.14 -16.87 -22.57
N ALA A 62 -31.96 -16.57 -23.10
CA ALA A 62 -31.01 -15.69 -22.45
C ALA A 62 -31.74 -14.37 -22.13
N VAL A 63 -31.90 -14.07 -20.86
CA VAL A 63 -32.44 -12.80 -20.39
C VAL A 63 -31.45 -11.74 -20.87
N GLN A 64 -31.78 -11.06 -21.98
CA GLN A 64 -31.12 -9.82 -22.36
C GLN A 64 -31.43 -8.81 -21.24
N GLN A 65 -30.53 -8.66 -20.31
CA GLN A 65 -30.58 -7.54 -19.37
C GLN A 65 -30.56 -6.26 -20.21
N SER A 66 -31.60 -5.47 -20.12
CA SER A 66 -31.70 -4.20 -20.81
C SER A 66 -30.54 -3.28 -20.36
N ALA A 67 -30.08 -2.41 -21.26
CA ALA A 67 -29.05 -1.40 -20.94
C ALA A 67 -29.43 -0.56 -19.70
N ALA A 68 -30.74 -0.37 -19.46
CA ALA A 68 -31.28 0.27 -18.26
C ALA A 68 -31.05 -0.56 -16.98
N ALA A 69 -31.17 -1.90 -17.04
CA ALA A 69 -30.88 -2.78 -15.91
C ALA A 69 -29.36 -2.86 -15.62
N GLN A 70 -28.52 -2.80 -16.66
CA GLN A 70 -27.06 -2.68 -16.49
C GLN A 70 -26.65 -1.30 -15.94
N ALA A 71 -27.32 -0.23 -16.33
CA ALA A 71 -27.12 1.11 -15.76
C ALA A 71 -27.62 1.20 -14.31
N ALA A 72 -28.74 0.55 -13.96
CA ALA A 72 -29.25 0.47 -12.59
C ALA A 72 -28.35 -0.37 -11.66
N ALA A 73 -27.78 -1.48 -12.18
CA ALA A 73 -26.77 -2.26 -11.44
C ALA A 73 -25.46 -1.50 -11.19
N ALA A 74 -25.32 -0.32 -11.78
CA ALA A 74 -24.13 0.52 -11.67
C ALA A 74 -24.20 1.62 -10.61
N ALA A 75 -25.34 1.86 -9.97
CA ALA A 75 -25.49 2.90 -8.96
C ALA A 75 -25.06 2.39 -7.56
N TYR A 76 -24.47 3.28 -6.76
CA TYR A 76 -24.29 3.09 -5.34
C TYR A 76 -25.66 2.93 -4.69
N ASP A 77 -25.83 1.87 -3.90
CA ASP A 77 -27.10 1.54 -3.24
C ASP A 77 -27.05 2.04 -1.79
N PHE A 78 -27.67 3.19 -1.56
CA PHE A 78 -27.70 3.82 -0.26
C PHE A 78 -28.43 2.95 0.79
N ASP A 79 -29.39 2.16 0.40
CA ASP A 79 -30.23 1.39 1.33
C ASP A 79 -29.58 0.03 1.70
N MET A 80 -28.74 -0.50 0.83
CA MET A 80 -28.08 -1.80 1.02
C MET A 80 -26.65 -1.71 1.50
N ASP A 81 -25.94 -0.62 1.16
CA ASP A 81 -24.54 -0.43 1.53
C ASP A 81 -24.39 0.06 2.97
N VAL A 82 -23.59 -0.63 3.77
CA VAL A 82 -23.32 -0.26 5.19
C VAL A 82 -22.27 0.83 5.30
N PHE A 83 -21.32 0.87 4.37
CA PHE A 83 -20.25 1.85 4.33
C PHE A 83 -20.46 2.83 3.19
N HIS A 84 -20.50 4.12 3.51
CA HIS A 84 -20.87 5.16 2.58
C HIS A 84 -19.66 5.98 2.11
N PRO A 85 -19.36 6.02 0.80
CA PRO A 85 -18.31 6.87 0.25
C PRO A 85 -18.76 8.34 0.21
N VAL A 86 -17.79 9.25 0.13
CA VAL A 86 -18.04 10.65 -0.26
C VAL A 86 -18.42 10.68 -1.73
N VAL A 87 -19.47 11.44 -2.08
CA VAL A 87 -19.96 11.58 -3.46
C VAL A 87 -19.71 13.00 -3.96
N ALA A 88 -19.19 13.14 -5.19
CA ALA A 88 -18.95 14.41 -5.87
C ALA A 88 -19.14 14.31 -7.39
N ARG A 89 -19.20 15.46 -8.09
CA ARG A 89 -19.42 15.50 -9.55
C ARG A 89 -18.42 16.38 -10.31
N ASN A 90 -17.72 17.30 -9.64
CA ASN A 90 -16.84 18.26 -10.29
C ASN A 90 -15.36 18.03 -10.02
N GLY A 91 -15.04 17.33 -8.93
CA GLY A 91 -13.68 17.00 -8.60
C GLY A 91 -13.59 16.35 -7.22
N MET A 92 -12.58 15.50 -7.03
CA MET A 92 -12.39 14.76 -5.79
C MET A 92 -10.92 14.53 -5.49
N VAL A 93 -10.60 14.58 -4.21
CA VAL A 93 -9.28 14.26 -3.65
C VAL A 93 -9.43 13.29 -2.49
N ALA A 94 -8.56 12.30 -2.41
CA ALA A 94 -8.46 11.38 -1.29
C ALA A 94 -7.00 11.32 -0.80
N THR A 95 -6.76 11.67 0.46
CA THR A 95 -5.41 11.70 1.04
C THR A 95 -5.38 11.17 2.47
N GLU A 96 -4.18 10.89 2.98
CA GLU A 96 -3.98 10.44 4.36
C GLU A 96 -4.05 11.57 5.40
N GLN A 97 -4.31 12.82 4.97
CA GLN A 97 -4.33 13.96 5.90
C GLN A 97 -5.33 15.06 5.46
N GLU A 98 -6.27 15.38 6.32
CA GLU A 98 -7.39 16.29 6.00
C GLU A 98 -6.95 17.68 5.51
N LEU A 99 -5.89 18.27 6.10
CA LEU A 99 -5.39 19.59 5.70
C LEU A 99 -4.85 19.57 4.26
N ALA A 100 -4.21 18.47 3.86
CA ALA A 100 -3.74 18.30 2.49
C ALA A 100 -4.92 18.09 1.52
N SER A 101 -5.96 17.36 1.92
CA SER A 101 -7.19 17.23 1.13
C SER A 101 -7.88 18.57 0.92
N LYS A 102 -7.96 19.43 1.94
CA LYS A 102 -8.52 20.79 1.81
C LYS A 102 -7.75 21.62 0.80
N ILE A 103 -6.42 21.62 0.88
CA ILE A 103 -5.56 22.35 -0.07
C ILE A 103 -5.78 21.85 -1.51
N GLY A 104 -5.80 20.54 -1.72
CA GLY A 104 -6.05 19.95 -3.04
C GLY A 104 -7.43 20.31 -3.59
N LEU A 105 -8.47 20.21 -2.77
CA LEU A 105 -9.84 20.58 -3.15
C LEU A 105 -9.96 22.07 -3.51
N ASP A 106 -9.31 22.95 -2.74
CA ASP A 106 -9.33 24.39 -2.98
C ASP A 106 -8.62 24.75 -4.30
N ILE A 107 -7.54 24.04 -4.65
CA ILE A 107 -6.88 24.18 -5.95
C ILE A 107 -7.84 23.80 -7.09
N LEU A 108 -8.56 22.66 -6.98
CA LEU A 108 -9.56 22.25 -7.98
C LEU A 108 -10.67 23.29 -8.10
N LYS A 109 -11.20 23.80 -7.00
CA LYS A 109 -12.26 24.85 -6.99
C LYS A 109 -11.79 26.18 -7.59
N GLN A 110 -10.50 26.48 -7.51
CA GLN A 110 -9.90 27.66 -8.12
C GLN A 110 -9.60 27.50 -9.62
N GLY A 111 -10.02 26.37 -10.24
CA GLY A 111 -9.86 26.08 -11.66
C GLY A 111 -8.54 25.36 -12.00
N GLY A 112 -7.79 24.89 -11.02
CA GLY A 112 -6.67 23.99 -11.23
C GLY A 112 -7.17 22.59 -11.67
N ASN A 113 -6.36 21.88 -12.44
CA ASN A 113 -6.65 20.50 -12.83
C ASN A 113 -6.17 19.48 -11.78
N ALA A 114 -6.35 18.18 -12.07
CA ALA A 114 -5.95 17.10 -11.17
C ALA A 114 -4.44 17.12 -10.85
N VAL A 115 -3.59 17.53 -11.80
CA VAL A 115 -2.13 17.61 -11.60
C VAL A 115 -1.76 18.80 -10.70
N ASP A 116 -2.38 19.98 -10.89
CA ASP A 116 -2.19 21.12 -10.01
C ASP A 116 -2.52 20.76 -8.56
N ALA A 117 -3.67 20.11 -8.36
CA ALA A 117 -4.11 19.66 -7.04
C ALA A 117 -3.17 18.59 -6.45
N ALA A 118 -2.73 17.62 -7.27
CA ALA A 118 -1.80 16.58 -6.83
C ALA A 118 -0.45 17.17 -6.36
N VAL A 119 0.09 18.16 -7.08
CA VAL A 119 1.32 18.84 -6.69
C VAL A 119 1.11 19.64 -5.39
N GLY A 120 0.01 20.38 -5.25
CA GLY A 120 -0.32 21.10 -4.01
C GLY A 120 -0.48 20.16 -2.81
N ILE A 121 -1.14 19.02 -2.98
CA ILE A 121 -1.25 17.96 -1.97
C ILE A 121 0.13 17.42 -1.59
N GLY A 122 1.01 17.14 -2.56
CA GLY A 122 2.36 16.65 -2.29
C GLY A 122 3.15 17.60 -1.38
N PHE A 123 3.11 18.91 -1.64
CA PHE A 123 3.72 19.92 -0.76
C PHE A 123 3.00 20.02 0.60
N ALA A 124 1.67 19.91 0.63
CA ALA A 124 0.90 19.99 1.87
C ALA A 124 1.14 18.77 2.79
N LEU A 125 1.27 17.57 2.23
CA LEU A 125 1.60 16.35 2.98
C LEU A 125 3.03 16.42 3.56
N ALA A 126 3.98 17.07 2.88
CA ALA A 126 5.32 17.31 3.45
C ALA A 126 5.27 18.13 4.75
N VAL A 127 4.22 18.95 4.94
CA VAL A 127 3.98 19.74 6.15
C VAL A 127 3.16 18.97 7.17
N ALA A 128 2.01 18.43 6.74
CA ALA A 128 0.95 17.95 7.64
C ALA A 128 1.06 16.44 7.96
N LEU A 129 1.83 15.68 7.18
CA LEU A 129 2.12 14.27 7.37
C LEU A 129 3.65 14.02 7.33
N PRO A 130 4.46 14.68 8.17
CA PRO A 130 5.92 14.71 8.01
C PRO A 130 6.61 13.35 8.20
N ASN A 131 5.91 12.35 8.72
CA ASN A 131 6.44 10.99 8.84
C ASN A 131 6.51 10.24 7.49
N ALA A 132 5.81 10.71 6.44
CA ALA A 132 5.77 10.06 5.13
C ALA A 132 5.76 11.06 3.96
N GLY A 133 4.96 12.13 4.03
CA GLY A 133 5.00 13.25 3.10
C GLY A 133 6.32 14.00 3.18
N ASN A 134 6.88 14.45 2.05
CA ASN A 134 8.26 14.89 2.05
C ASN A 134 8.63 15.84 0.90
N LEU A 135 9.79 16.51 1.07
CA LEU A 135 10.55 17.14 0.00
C LEU A 135 11.93 16.47 -0.18
N GLY A 136 12.42 15.80 0.85
CA GLY A 136 13.73 15.14 0.87
C GLY A 136 13.69 13.64 0.58
N GLY A 137 12.61 13.16 -0.02
CA GLY A 137 12.41 11.80 -0.47
C GLY A 137 12.13 11.71 -1.97
N GLY A 138 11.37 10.68 -2.38
CA GLY A 138 10.99 10.47 -3.77
C GLY A 138 9.76 9.59 -3.92
N GLY A 139 9.46 9.18 -5.15
CA GLY A 139 8.28 8.38 -5.42
C GLY A 139 7.90 8.25 -6.88
N PHE A 140 6.61 7.95 -7.09
CA PHE A 140 6.03 7.68 -8.40
C PHE A 140 4.66 8.34 -8.54
N MET A 141 4.34 8.69 -9.78
CA MET A 141 3.05 9.24 -10.15
C MET A 141 2.57 8.57 -11.43
N VAL A 142 1.30 8.16 -11.47
CA VAL A 142 0.62 7.79 -12.72
C VAL A 142 -0.36 8.90 -13.05
N VAL A 143 -0.28 9.41 -14.28
CA VAL A 143 -1.13 10.49 -14.79
C VAL A 143 -1.94 9.96 -15.95
N HIS A 144 -3.26 10.17 -15.91
CA HIS A 144 -4.16 10.04 -17.07
C HIS A 144 -4.53 11.44 -17.55
N ASP A 145 -4.17 11.75 -18.78
CA ASP A 145 -4.60 12.97 -19.47
C ASP A 145 -5.90 12.69 -20.26
N ALA A 146 -7.00 13.16 -19.75
CA ALA A 146 -8.32 12.93 -20.35
C ALA A 146 -8.46 13.54 -21.76
N LYS A 147 -7.70 14.60 -22.09
CA LYS A 147 -7.74 15.24 -23.42
C LYS A 147 -7.11 14.36 -24.49
N THR A 148 -6.03 13.67 -24.17
CA THR A 148 -5.27 12.84 -25.11
C THR A 148 -5.53 11.35 -24.96
N GLY A 149 -6.12 10.92 -23.85
CA GLY A 149 -6.28 9.52 -23.46
C GLY A 149 -4.96 8.85 -23.07
N LYS A 150 -3.86 9.60 -22.95
CA LYS A 150 -2.54 9.06 -22.63
C LYS A 150 -2.39 8.81 -21.14
N ASN A 151 -1.70 7.70 -20.82
CA ASN A 151 -1.25 7.39 -19.47
C ASN A 151 0.27 7.47 -19.43
N VAL A 152 0.81 8.15 -18.41
CA VAL A 152 2.24 8.30 -18.19
C VAL A 152 2.59 7.90 -16.77
N ALA A 153 3.68 7.16 -16.59
CA ALA A 153 4.27 6.88 -15.29
C ALA A 153 5.49 7.79 -15.08
N LEU A 154 5.45 8.62 -14.05
CA LEU A 154 6.53 9.52 -13.70
C LEU A 154 7.35 8.93 -12.56
N ASP A 155 8.63 8.70 -12.81
CA ASP A 155 9.60 8.17 -11.87
C ASP A 155 10.47 9.29 -11.31
N PHE A 156 10.22 9.66 -10.08
CA PHE A 156 11.03 10.57 -9.28
C PHE A 156 11.57 9.89 -8.01
N ARG A 157 11.83 8.55 -8.13
CA ARG A 157 12.49 7.75 -7.10
C ARG A 157 13.86 8.33 -6.79
N GLU A 158 14.30 8.16 -5.58
CA GLU A 158 15.65 8.50 -5.12
C GLU A 158 16.72 7.76 -5.94
N VAL A 159 17.89 8.36 -6.00
CA VAL A 159 19.05 7.80 -6.71
C VAL A 159 20.20 7.65 -5.71
N ALA A 160 20.91 6.52 -5.75
CA ALA A 160 22.10 6.33 -4.95
C ALA A 160 23.15 7.40 -5.28
N PRO A 161 23.81 8.02 -4.28
CA PRO A 161 24.90 8.97 -4.53
C PRO A 161 26.02 8.38 -5.39
N GLN A 162 26.76 9.22 -6.11
CA GLN A 162 27.90 8.80 -6.95
C GLN A 162 28.96 8.00 -6.16
N ALA A 163 29.11 8.29 -4.88
CA ALA A 163 30.06 7.62 -4.01
C ALA A 163 29.55 6.30 -3.39
N ALA A 164 28.30 5.90 -3.68
CA ALA A 164 27.76 4.66 -3.19
C ALA A 164 28.44 3.43 -3.80
N THR A 165 28.81 2.47 -2.96
CA THR A 165 29.49 1.23 -3.35
C THR A 165 28.68 0.01 -2.94
N ARG A 166 28.94 -1.12 -3.63
CA ARG A 166 28.26 -2.41 -3.42
C ARG A 166 28.20 -2.83 -1.95
N ASP A 167 29.30 -2.66 -1.24
CA ASP A 167 29.51 -3.20 0.11
C ASP A 167 29.51 -2.11 1.18
N MET A 168 29.02 -0.89 0.87
CA MET A 168 29.07 0.25 1.79
C MET A 168 28.37 0.02 3.14
N TYR A 169 27.49 -0.97 3.23
CA TYR A 169 26.77 -1.34 4.46
C TYR A 169 27.35 -2.53 5.20
N LEU A 170 28.47 -3.09 4.71
CA LEU A 170 29.14 -4.22 5.34
C LEU A 170 30.27 -3.75 6.28
N ASP A 171 30.58 -4.59 7.25
CA ASP A 171 31.81 -4.51 8.05
C ASP A 171 32.96 -5.23 7.33
N ASP A 172 34.17 -5.15 7.89
CA ASP A 172 35.38 -5.79 7.33
C ASP A 172 35.28 -7.33 7.27
N LYS A 173 34.30 -7.93 7.95
CA LYS A 173 34.01 -9.37 7.93
C LYS A 173 32.88 -9.73 6.96
N GLY A 174 32.34 -8.74 6.24
CA GLY A 174 31.25 -8.91 5.30
C GLY A 174 29.87 -9.11 5.95
N ASN A 175 29.67 -8.67 7.20
CA ASN A 175 28.37 -8.66 7.85
C ASN A 175 27.69 -7.29 7.66
N VAL A 176 26.37 -7.29 7.55
CA VAL A 176 25.59 -6.05 7.48
C VAL A 176 25.68 -5.29 8.80
N VAL A 177 26.09 -4.02 8.75
CA VAL A 177 26.16 -3.13 9.91
C VAL A 177 24.75 -2.64 10.23
N ASN A 178 24.20 -3.08 11.34
CA ASN A 178 22.83 -2.77 11.75
C ASN A 178 22.59 -1.25 11.86
N GLY A 179 21.53 -0.77 11.23
CA GLY A 179 21.08 0.63 11.26
C GLY A 179 21.90 1.60 10.39
N LYS A 180 22.98 1.18 9.74
CA LYS A 180 23.81 2.06 8.90
C LYS A 180 23.02 2.56 7.68
N SER A 181 22.18 1.71 7.08
CA SER A 181 21.29 2.03 5.98
C SER A 181 19.99 2.75 6.40
N LEU A 182 19.74 2.92 7.72
CA LEU A 182 18.48 3.46 8.23
C LEU A 182 18.61 4.83 8.92
N TYR A 183 19.60 4.97 9.84
CA TYR A 183 19.63 6.09 10.78
C TYR A 183 20.91 6.92 10.70
N THR A 184 21.56 6.90 9.54
CA THR A 184 22.80 7.64 9.30
C THR A 184 22.71 8.42 8.00
N HIS A 185 23.68 9.33 7.75
CA HIS A 185 23.77 10.06 6.49
C HIS A 185 24.04 9.15 5.27
N TYR A 186 24.57 7.94 5.49
CA TYR A 186 24.74 6.92 4.43
C TYR A 186 23.42 6.30 3.97
N ALA A 187 22.33 6.50 4.72
CA ALA A 187 21.01 6.00 4.38
C ALA A 187 20.30 6.88 3.31
N VAL A 188 20.82 8.09 3.08
CA VAL A 188 20.14 9.11 2.27
C VAL A 188 20.42 8.90 0.79
N GLY A 189 19.37 8.63 0.01
CA GLY A 189 19.38 8.73 -1.44
C GLY A 189 19.18 10.18 -1.91
N VAL A 190 19.60 10.49 -3.13
CA VAL A 190 19.41 11.81 -3.75
C VAL A 190 17.91 12.05 -3.94
N PRO A 191 17.33 13.07 -3.32
CA PRO A 191 15.88 13.29 -3.33
C PRO A 191 15.31 13.61 -4.71
N GLY A 192 14.10 13.11 -5.01
CA GLY A 192 13.42 13.31 -6.28
C GLY A 192 12.12 14.10 -6.24
N THR A 193 11.48 14.21 -5.06
CA THR A 193 10.12 14.76 -4.92
C THR A 193 9.95 16.12 -5.56
N VAL A 194 10.82 17.09 -5.27
CA VAL A 194 10.68 18.47 -5.79
C VAL A 194 10.79 18.51 -7.32
N ALA A 195 11.72 17.74 -7.90
CA ALA A 195 11.86 17.64 -9.35
C ALA A 195 10.65 16.97 -10.00
N GLY A 196 10.14 15.89 -9.40
CA GLY A 196 8.96 15.17 -9.89
C GLY A 196 7.72 16.05 -9.88
N MET A 197 7.46 16.78 -8.78
CA MET A 197 6.31 17.69 -8.66
C MET A 197 6.40 18.85 -9.68
N GLU A 198 7.56 19.48 -9.82
CA GLU A 198 7.74 20.53 -10.83
C GLU A 198 7.59 19.99 -12.25
N HIS A 199 8.16 18.81 -12.55
CA HIS A 199 8.04 18.18 -13.86
C HIS A 199 6.56 17.90 -14.20
N ALA A 200 5.82 17.29 -13.29
CA ALA A 200 4.40 17.01 -13.46
C ALA A 200 3.61 18.29 -13.74
N LEU A 201 3.84 19.33 -12.94
CA LEU A 201 3.16 20.61 -13.09
C LEU A 201 3.45 21.28 -14.44
N LYS A 202 4.71 21.26 -14.89
CA LYS A 202 5.12 21.82 -16.19
C LYS A 202 4.55 21.06 -17.38
N SER A 203 4.41 19.73 -17.25
CA SER A 203 3.97 18.87 -18.35
C SER A 203 2.44 18.82 -18.49
N TRP A 204 1.72 18.82 -17.38
CA TRP A 204 0.26 18.58 -17.38
C TRP A 204 -0.53 19.55 -16.48
N GLY A 205 0.11 20.40 -15.69
CA GLY A 205 -0.55 21.39 -14.85
C GLY A 205 -0.99 22.63 -15.63
N THR A 206 -1.79 23.45 -14.99
CA THR A 206 -2.33 24.70 -15.55
C THR A 206 -2.01 25.94 -14.71
N MET A 207 -1.55 25.73 -13.47
CA MET A 207 -1.26 26.82 -12.53
C MET A 207 0.23 27.05 -12.33
N PRO A 208 0.66 28.29 -12.02
CA PRO A 208 2.05 28.56 -11.65
C PRO A 208 2.45 27.85 -10.35
N LEU A 209 3.68 27.31 -10.30
CA LEU A 209 4.22 26.56 -9.14
C LEU A 209 4.09 27.36 -7.82
N ALA A 210 4.41 28.66 -7.85
CA ALA A 210 4.31 29.51 -6.68
C ALA A 210 2.89 29.55 -6.10
N LYS A 211 1.85 29.58 -6.96
CA LYS A 211 0.44 29.59 -6.55
C LYS A 211 0.04 28.23 -5.93
N VAL A 212 0.51 27.14 -6.50
CA VAL A 212 0.22 25.77 -6.05
C VAL A 212 0.88 25.47 -4.70
N ILE A 213 2.09 25.96 -4.46
CA ILE A 213 2.85 25.74 -3.22
C ILE A 213 2.40 26.67 -2.07
N ALA A 214 1.91 27.86 -2.36
CA ALA A 214 1.64 28.89 -1.38
C ALA A 214 0.79 28.43 -0.17
N PRO A 215 -0.31 27.65 -0.34
CA PRO A 215 -1.11 27.19 0.80
C PRO A 215 -0.33 26.24 1.73
N ALA A 216 0.52 25.37 1.19
CA ALA A 216 1.37 24.48 1.98
C ALA A 216 2.45 25.26 2.75
N ALA A 217 3.07 26.25 2.12
CA ALA A 217 4.03 27.13 2.78
C ALA A 217 3.38 27.95 3.91
N GLU A 218 2.14 28.42 3.70
CA GLU A 218 1.37 29.11 4.73
C GLU A 218 1.02 28.21 5.91
N LEU A 219 0.61 26.95 5.63
CA LEU A 219 0.33 25.94 6.65
C LEU A 219 1.59 25.65 7.50
N ALA A 220 2.77 25.49 6.87
CA ALA A 220 4.02 25.29 7.57
C ALA A 220 4.41 26.50 8.45
N ASP A 221 4.16 27.69 7.97
CA ASP A 221 4.48 28.94 8.67
C ASP A 221 3.56 29.23 9.85
N LYS A 222 2.24 29.06 9.69
CA LYS A 222 1.24 29.23 10.75
C LYS A 222 1.24 28.08 11.75
N GLY A 223 1.56 26.88 11.30
CA GLY A 223 1.48 25.66 12.07
C GLY A 223 0.05 25.11 12.18
N PHE A 224 -0.05 23.92 12.76
CA PHE A 224 -1.30 23.19 13.00
C PHE A 224 -1.18 22.31 14.25
N PRO A 225 -2.27 21.90 14.89
CA PRO A 225 -2.22 21.01 16.05
C PRO A 225 -1.80 19.61 15.63
N VAL A 226 -0.84 19.03 16.36
CA VAL A 226 -0.40 17.64 16.20
C VAL A 226 -1.56 16.70 16.52
N SER A 227 -1.84 15.74 15.65
CA SER A 227 -2.86 14.71 15.88
C SER A 227 -2.38 13.63 16.85
N GLU A 228 -3.31 12.83 17.40
CA GLU A 228 -2.98 11.66 18.21
C GLU A 228 -2.10 10.65 17.45
N THR A 229 -2.38 10.46 16.16
CA THR A 229 -1.61 9.57 15.29
C THR A 229 -0.18 10.05 15.15
N LEU A 230 0.02 11.33 14.81
CA LEU A 230 1.35 11.92 14.64
C LEU A 230 2.13 11.93 15.96
N ALA A 231 1.49 12.28 17.08
CA ALA A 231 2.09 12.27 18.41
C ALA A 231 2.60 10.87 18.80
N LYS A 232 1.79 9.84 18.53
CA LYS A 232 2.17 8.45 18.76
C LYS A 232 3.39 8.04 17.93
N ILE A 233 3.44 8.41 16.65
CA ILE A 233 4.56 8.10 15.76
C ILE A 233 5.83 8.85 16.22
N LEU A 234 5.73 10.12 16.58
CA LEU A 234 6.84 10.90 17.14
C LEU A 234 7.43 10.24 18.40
N GLN A 235 6.56 9.73 19.27
CA GLN A 235 6.99 9.02 20.48
C GLN A 235 7.68 7.69 20.16
N GLN A 236 7.21 6.95 19.14
CA GLN A 236 7.85 5.71 18.67
C GLN A 236 9.25 5.98 18.11
N GLU A 237 9.41 7.09 17.37
CA GLU A 237 10.67 7.48 16.73
C GLU A 237 11.58 8.36 17.63
N LYS A 238 11.21 8.57 18.90
CA LYS A 238 11.93 9.43 19.85
C LYS A 238 13.44 9.16 19.86
N LYS A 239 13.86 7.90 19.85
CA LYS A 239 15.28 7.51 19.90
C LYS A 239 15.98 7.91 18.58
N ASN A 240 15.39 7.62 17.45
CA ASN A 240 16.02 7.83 16.14
C ASN A 240 16.10 9.31 15.77
N MET A 241 15.00 10.05 15.93
CA MET A 241 14.94 11.47 15.63
C MET A 241 15.65 12.32 16.69
N GLY A 242 15.58 11.89 17.95
CA GLY A 242 16.11 12.64 19.10
C GLY A 242 17.62 12.78 19.14
N GLN A 243 18.38 12.04 18.34
CA GLN A 243 19.82 12.21 18.22
C GLN A 243 20.22 13.47 17.40
N TRP A 244 19.31 14.00 16.57
CA TRP A 244 19.58 15.09 15.64
C TRP A 244 19.10 16.46 16.17
N PRO A 245 20.02 17.43 16.44
CA PRO A 245 19.65 18.73 17.01
C PRO A 245 18.67 19.54 16.14
N ALA A 246 18.86 19.55 14.80
CA ALA A 246 17.99 20.27 13.88
C ALA A 246 16.56 19.69 13.87
N THR A 247 16.43 18.38 14.00
CA THR A 247 15.16 17.68 14.09
C THR A 247 14.44 17.97 15.41
N ARG A 248 15.19 17.93 16.53
CA ARG A 248 14.62 18.31 17.85
C ARG A 248 14.12 19.74 17.88
N ALA A 249 14.77 20.66 17.20
CA ALA A 249 14.35 22.07 17.15
C ALA A 249 12.93 22.25 16.56
N ILE A 250 12.47 21.31 15.75
CA ILE A 250 11.15 21.36 15.10
C ILE A 250 10.11 20.50 15.83
N PHE A 251 10.48 19.27 16.17
CA PHE A 251 9.53 18.25 16.62
C PHE A 251 9.52 18.00 18.13
N TRP A 252 10.32 18.75 18.91
CA TRP A 252 10.39 18.66 20.37
C TRP A 252 9.98 19.95 21.07
N LYS A 253 9.39 19.80 22.24
CA LYS A 253 9.03 20.89 23.17
C LYS A 253 9.45 20.46 24.59
N ASN A 254 10.21 21.31 25.29
CA ASN A 254 10.69 21.03 26.64
C ASN A 254 11.45 19.68 26.79
N GLY A 255 12.24 19.31 25.79
CA GLY A 255 13.05 18.08 25.81
C GLY A 255 12.32 16.79 25.41
N GLU A 256 11.02 16.85 25.11
CA GLU A 256 10.18 15.72 24.72
C GLU A 256 9.57 15.93 23.33
N PRO A 257 9.25 14.85 22.57
CA PRO A 257 8.48 14.95 21.32
C PRO A 257 7.17 15.69 21.53
N LEU A 258 6.71 16.42 20.50
CA LEU A 258 5.42 17.09 20.51
C LEU A 258 4.29 16.08 20.80
N LYS A 259 3.33 16.53 21.61
CA LYS A 259 2.14 15.76 22.00
C LYS A 259 0.93 16.20 21.17
N ALA A 260 -0.12 15.38 21.19
CA ALA A 260 -1.39 15.75 20.57
C ALA A 260 -1.88 17.11 21.12
N GLY A 261 -2.32 17.98 20.20
CA GLY A 261 -2.72 19.34 20.51
C GLY A 261 -1.58 20.38 20.56
N ASP A 262 -0.31 19.97 20.66
CA ASP A 262 0.81 20.91 20.52
C ASP A 262 0.84 21.48 19.09
N ALA A 263 1.25 22.73 18.94
CA ALA A 263 1.41 23.35 17.63
C ALA A 263 2.72 22.87 16.95
N LEU A 264 2.63 22.26 15.79
CA LEU A 264 3.78 21.99 14.92
C LEU A 264 3.95 23.16 13.95
N VAL A 265 5.00 23.95 14.14
CA VAL A 265 5.36 25.11 13.31
C VAL A 265 6.70 24.83 12.62
N GLN A 266 6.76 25.00 11.29
CA GLN A 266 7.90 24.59 10.45
C GLN A 266 8.41 25.77 9.61
N LYS A 267 8.93 26.82 10.27
CA LYS A 267 9.35 28.10 9.64
C LYS A 267 10.39 27.90 8.52
N ASP A 268 11.40 27.07 8.77
CA ASP A 268 12.45 26.80 7.78
C ASP A 268 11.89 26.07 6.56
N LEU A 269 10.94 25.14 6.76
CA LEU A 269 10.26 24.43 5.67
C LEU A 269 9.39 25.39 4.85
N ALA A 270 8.67 26.30 5.50
CA ALA A 270 7.89 27.35 4.84
C ALA A 270 8.77 28.23 3.97
N GLN A 271 9.95 28.63 4.47
CA GLN A 271 10.91 29.42 3.71
C GLN A 271 11.45 28.64 2.50
N SER A 272 11.80 27.35 2.68
CA SER A 272 12.24 26.47 1.61
C SER A 272 11.17 26.32 0.52
N MET A 273 9.91 26.14 0.90
CA MET A 273 8.78 26.07 -0.04
C MET A 273 8.57 27.36 -0.82
N ARG A 274 8.63 28.53 -0.16
CA ARG A 274 8.54 29.83 -0.84
C ARG A 274 9.68 30.01 -1.85
N LEU A 275 10.90 29.60 -1.50
CA LEU A 275 12.06 29.68 -2.38
C LEU A 275 11.88 28.76 -3.60
N ILE A 276 11.38 27.52 -3.41
CA ILE A 276 11.03 26.60 -4.49
C ILE A 276 9.92 27.21 -5.37
N GLY A 277 8.88 27.83 -4.77
CA GLY A 277 7.84 28.51 -5.53
C GLY A 277 8.33 29.63 -6.42
N GLN A 278 9.34 30.39 -5.96
CA GLN A 278 9.93 31.51 -6.68
C GLN A 278 10.94 31.10 -7.76
N GLN A 279 11.77 30.10 -7.49
CA GLN A 279 12.94 29.74 -8.32
C GLN A 279 12.80 28.35 -8.99
N GLY A 280 11.71 27.64 -8.74
CA GLY A 280 11.52 26.27 -9.19
C GLY A 280 12.42 25.26 -8.47
N ALA A 281 12.50 24.07 -9.02
CA ALA A 281 13.35 22.99 -8.52
C ALA A 281 14.83 23.37 -8.48
N LYS A 282 15.25 24.38 -9.25
CA LYS A 282 16.63 24.89 -9.22
C LYS A 282 17.03 25.35 -7.81
N ALA A 283 16.12 25.91 -7.02
CA ALA A 283 16.38 26.28 -5.63
C ALA A 283 16.82 25.08 -4.78
N PHE A 284 16.20 23.92 -5.01
CA PHE A 284 16.47 22.68 -4.29
C PHE A 284 17.73 21.97 -4.77
N TYR A 285 17.98 21.90 -6.09
CA TYR A 285 19.04 21.06 -6.66
C TYR A 285 20.34 21.81 -6.94
N GLN A 286 20.32 23.13 -7.05
CA GLN A 286 21.50 23.95 -7.43
C GLN A 286 21.64 25.22 -6.58
N GLY A 287 20.59 25.60 -5.83
CA GLY A 287 20.53 26.84 -5.05
C GLY A 287 20.92 26.66 -3.57
N ALA A 288 20.37 27.56 -2.74
CA ALA A 288 20.68 27.62 -1.32
C ALA A 288 20.25 26.36 -0.55
N ILE A 289 19.17 25.68 -0.97
CA ILE A 289 18.72 24.45 -0.35
C ILE A 289 19.72 23.32 -0.62
N ALA A 290 20.20 23.19 -1.87
CA ALA A 290 21.25 22.21 -2.22
C ALA A 290 22.50 22.38 -1.37
N GLN A 291 22.95 23.63 -1.19
CA GLN A 291 24.13 23.92 -0.37
C GLN A 291 23.97 23.47 1.07
N LYS A 292 22.79 23.68 1.67
CA LYS A 292 22.48 23.26 3.05
C LYS A 292 22.40 21.73 3.18
N ILE A 293 21.76 21.04 2.21
CA ILE A 293 21.69 19.56 2.20
C ILE A 293 23.11 18.98 2.07
N ALA A 294 23.89 19.46 1.12
CA ALA A 294 25.26 18.97 0.92
C ALA A 294 26.18 19.30 2.13
N ALA A 295 25.96 20.42 2.82
CA ALA A 295 26.70 20.76 4.04
C ALA A 295 26.36 19.80 5.19
N GLU A 296 25.10 19.38 5.32
CA GLU A 296 24.67 18.39 6.32
C GLU A 296 25.35 17.03 6.10
N THR A 297 25.47 16.62 4.85
CA THR A 297 26.02 15.30 4.49
C THR A 297 27.54 15.28 4.32
N LYS A 298 28.18 16.44 4.10
CA LYS A 298 29.62 16.58 3.79
C LYS A 298 30.59 15.84 4.74
N PRO A 299 30.36 15.80 6.08
CA PRO A 299 31.25 15.07 6.99
C PRO A 299 31.27 13.56 6.78
N HIS A 300 30.39 13.01 5.94
CA HIS A 300 30.18 11.58 5.76
C HIS A 300 30.51 11.18 4.31
N ALA A 301 31.62 10.46 4.12
CA ALA A 301 32.01 9.93 2.82
C ALA A 301 30.96 8.96 2.27
N GLY A 302 30.59 9.10 1.01
CA GLY A 302 29.55 8.29 0.37
C GLY A 302 28.11 8.84 0.51
N ALA A 303 27.93 9.99 1.15
CA ALA A 303 26.65 10.67 1.24
C ALA A 303 26.41 11.65 0.07
N VAL A 304 25.21 12.25 0.02
CA VAL A 304 24.75 13.13 -1.06
C VAL A 304 25.63 14.39 -1.17
N THR A 305 26.06 14.71 -2.38
CA THR A 305 26.89 15.89 -2.72
C THR A 305 26.12 16.91 -3.55
N LEU A 306 26.69 18.11 -3.74
CA LEU A 306 26.14 19.11 -4.68
C LEU A 306 26.09 18.59 -6.11
N ALA A 307 27.06 17.76 -6.52
CA ALA A 307 27.06 17.16 -7.85
C ALA A 307 25.92 16.16 -8.02
N ASP A 308 25.67 15.33 -7.01
CA ASP A 308 24.55 14.38 -7.03
C ASP A 308 23.21 15.10 -7.15
N LEU A 309 23.00 16.15 -6.37
CA LEU A 309 21.79 16.97 -6.45
C LEU A 309 21.63 17.61 -7.84
N ARG A 310 22.66 18.27 -8.35
CA ARG A 310 22.64 18.93 -9.68
C ARG A 310 22.32 17.96 -10.81
N ASP A 311 22.83 16.74 -10.73
CA ASP A 311 22.76 15.74 -11.80
C ASP A 311 21.48 14.88 -11.72
N TYR A 312 20.65 15.06 -10.67
CA TYR A 312 19.39 14.35 -10.53
C TYR A 312 18.42 14.61 -11.68
N LYS A 313 17.76 13.55 -12.18
CA LYS A 313 16.79 13.63 -13.28
C LYS A 313 15.55 12.79 -12.97
N VAL A 314 14.39 13.37 -13.26
CA VAL A 314 13.10 12.66 -13.34
C VAL A 314 13.07 11.83 -14.62
N VAL A 315 12.38 10.69 -14.61
CA VAL A 315 12.22 9.82 -15.79
C VAL A 315 10.73 9.62 -16.08
N GLU A 316 10.30 9.93 -17.30
CA GLU A 316 9.00 9.46 -17.78
C GLU A 316 9.13 8.03 -18.28
N ARG A 317 8.27 7.14 -17.80
CA ARG A 317 8.25 5.73 -18.17
C ARG A 317 6.91 5.35 -18.81
N VAL A 318 6.93 4.34 -19.66
CA VAL A 318 5.69 3.70 -20.13
C VAL A 318 5.10 2.91 -18.96
N PRO A 319 3.83 3.13 -18.59
CA PRO A 319 3.20 2.38 -17.50
C PRO A 319 3.23 0.87 -17.75
N THR A 320 3.30 0.08 -16.69
CA THR A 320 2.94 -1.33 -16.75
C THR A 320 1.45 -1.45 -16.97
N THR A 321 1.05 -2.22 -17.97
CA THR A 321 -0.35 -2.46 -18.29
C THR A 321 -0.70 -3.94 -18.23
N GLY A 322 -1.94 -4.23 -17.92
CA GLY A 322 -2.54 -5.57 -17.96
C GLY A 322 -4.04 -5.47 -18.17
N THR A 323 -4.70 -6.61 -18.33
CA THR A 323 -6.17 -6.66 -18.40
C THR A 323 -6.70 -7.57 -17.30
N TYR A 324 -7.83 -7.22 -16.71
CA TYR A 324 -8.50 -8.01 -15.68
C TYR A 324 -10.02 -7.86 -15.80
N ARG A 325 -10.75 -8.96 -16.03
CA ARG A 325 -12.22 -8.96 -16.17
C ARG A 325 -12.76 -7.94 -17.18
N GLY A 326 -12.02 -7.67 -18.26
CA GLY A 326 -12.39 -6.69 -19.27
C GLY A 326 -12.17 -5.22 -18.90
N TYR A 327 -11.35 -4.98 -17.87
CA TYR A 327 -10.81 -3.67 -17.52
C TYR A 327 -9.32 -3.61 -17.84
N ASP A 328 -8.82 -2.42 -18.17
CA ASP A 328 -7.38 -2.18 -18.31
C ASP A 328 -6.79 -1.74 -16.95
N ILE A 329 -5.71 -2.37 -16.57
CA ILE A 329 -4.93 -2.00 -15.38
C ILE A 329 -3.74 -1.17 -15.86
N VAL A 330 -3.59 0.05 -15.35
CA VAL A 330 -2.47 0.96 -15.61
C VAL A 330 -1.79 1.29 -14.30
N THR A 331 -0.51 0.95 -14.19
CA THR A 331 0.20 1.03 -12.91
C THR A 331 1.69 1.28 -13.12
N MET A 332 2.45 1.44 -12.03
CA MET A 332 3.86 1.81 -12.08
C MET A 332 4.74 0.68 -12.63
N PRO A 333 5.62 0.96 -13.60
CA PRO A 333 6.63 0.02 -14.06
C PRO A 333 7.84 -0.02 -13.11
N PRO A 334 8.83 -0.91 -13.34
CA PRO A 334 10.12 -0.81 -12.65
C PRO A 334 10.75 0.59 -12.79
N PRO A 335 11.44 1.11 -11.75
CA PRO A 335 11.96 0.41 -10.58
C PRO A 335 10.94 0.14 -9.47
N SER A 336 9.63 0.11 -9.75
CA SER A 336 8.67 -0.48 -8.85
C SER A 336 8.29 -1.91 -9.27
N SER A 337 8.26 -2.81 -8.31
CA SER A 337 7.72 -4.17 -8.47
C SER A 337 6.19 -4.17 -8.43
N GLY A 338 5.60 -3.10 -7.93
CA GLY A 338 4.17 -3.03 -7.64
C GLY A 338 3.29 -3.35 -8.83
N GLY A 339 3.52 -2.68 -9.95
CA GLY A 339 2.73 -2.90 -11.16
C GLY A 339 2.88 -4.31 -11.74
N PRO A 340 4.11 -4.80 -12.01
CA PRO A 340 4.31 -6.14 -12.54
C PRO A 340 3.64 -7.23 -11.72
N HIS A 341 3.76 -7.18 -10.38
CA HIS A 341 3.17 -8.22 -9.52
C HIS A 341 1.68 -8.06 -9.30
N LEU A 342 1.15 -6.84 -9.30
CA LEU A 342 -0.29 -6.62 -9.33
C LEU A 342 -0.89 -7.32 -10.57
N VAL A 343 -0.36 -7.06 -11.76
CA VAL A 343 -0.81 -7.67 -13.01
C VAL A 343 -0.62 -9.19 -12.99
N GLN A 344 0.51 -9.68 -12.50
CA GLN A 344 0.80 -11.11 -12.41
C GLN A 344 -0.21 -11.85 -11.50
N ILE A 345 -0.50 -11.31 -10.31
CA ILE A 345 -1.46 -11.92 -9.38
C ILE A 345 -2.88 -11.85 -9.96
N LEU A 346 -3.29 -10.70 -10.51
CA LEU A 346 -4.59 -10.56 -11.16
C LEU A 346 -4.76 -11.58 -12.30
N ASN A 347 -3.72 -11.80 -13.13
CA ASN A 347 -3.74 -12.80 -14.18
C ASN A 347 -3.91 -14.24 -13.65
N MET A 348 -3.34 -14.58 -12.47
CA MET A 348 -3.55 -15.89 -11.83
C MET A 348 -4.98 -16.03 -11.27
N LEU A 349 -5.57 -14.95 -10.78
CA LEU A 349 -6.91 -14.94 -10.19
C LEU A 349 -8.02 -14.84 -11.23
N GLU A 350 -7.77 -14.28 -12.41
CA GLU A 350 -8.80 -14.01 -13.42
C GLU A 350 -9.62 -15.23 -13.87
N PRO A 351 -9.06 -16.45 -14.03
CA PRO A 351 -9.84 -17.62 -14.41
C PRO A 351 -10.76 -18.16 -13.29
N LEU A 352 -10.60 -17.69 -12.04
CA LEU A 352 -11.28 -18.22 -10.88
C LEU A 352 -12.64 -17.52 -10.65
N PRO A 353 -13.67 -18.21 -10.19
CA PRO A 353 -15.01 -17.64 -9.96
C PRO A 353 -15.09 -16.94 -8.60
N LEU A 354 -14.25 -15.91 -8.37
CA LEU A 354 -14.15 -15.22 -7.07
C LEU A 354 -15.49 -14.64 -6.62
N SER A 355 -16.27 -14.08 -7.53
CA SER A 355 -17.61 -13.54 -7.25
C SER A 355 -18.58 -14.58 -6.67
N GLN A 356 -18.42 -15.85 -7.06
CA GLN A 356 -19.24 -16.96 -6.51
C GLN A 356 -18.74 -17.41 -5.13
N TRP A 357 -17.43 -17.33 -4.89
CA TRP A 357 -16.86 -17.72 -3.59
C TRP A 357 -17.07 -16.66 -2.52
N GLY A 358 -17.23 -15.41 -2.93
CA GLY A 358 -17.44 -14.26 -2.05
C GLY A 358 -16.17 -13.67 -1.45
N PRO A 359 -16.28 -12.43 -0.96
CA PRO A 359 -15.18 -11.73 -0.32
C PRO A 359 -14.79 -12.43 0.99
N ASN A 360 -13.50 -12.51 1.27
CA ASN A 360 -12.94 -13.09 2.49
C ASN A 360 -13.39 -14.53 2.81
N SER A 361 -13.93 -15.27 1.83
CA SER A 361 -14.09 -16.71 1.97
C SER A 361 -12.72 -17.41 2.05
N ALA A 362 -12.65 -18.56 2.72
CA ALA A 362 -11.40 -19.32 2.82
C ALA A 362 -10.86 -19.72 1.45
N GLN A 363 -11.73 -19.99 0.48
CA GLN A 363 -11.34 -20.35 -0.88
C GLN A 363 -10.71 -19.16 -1.63
N THR A 364 -11.36 -17.99 -1.60
CA THR A 364 -10.83 -16.75 -2.18
C THR A 364 -9.47 -16.40 -1.57
N LEU A 365 -9.38 -16.42 -0.23
CA LEU A 365 -8.16 -16.06 0.48
C LEU A 365 -7.03 -17.08 0.26
N HIS A 366 -7.36 -18.35 0.12
CA HIS A 366 -6.36 -19.38 -0.18
C HIS A 366 -5.69 -19.15 -1.54
N TYR A 367 -6.47 -19.00 -2.61
CA TYR A 367 -5.92 -18.75 -3.94
C TYR A 367 -5.19 -17.41 -4.01
N MET A 368 -5.70 -16.40 -3.33
CA MET A 368 -5.04 -15.09 -3.23
C MET A 368 -3.68 -15.21 -2.54
N ALA A 369 -3.61 -15.93 -1.40
CA ALA A 369 -2.37 -16.15 -0.67
C ALA A 369 -1.34 -16.97 -1.46
N GLU A 370 -1.78 -18.05 -2.13
CA GLU A 370 -0.88 -18.86 -2.98
C GLU A 370 -0.35 -18.05 -4.18
N SER A 371 -1.21 -17.25 -4.82
CA SER A 371 -0.78 -16.36 -5.91
C SER A 371 0.20 -15.29 -5.43
N MET A 372 -0.02 -14.74 -4.24
CA MET A 372 0.92 -13.83 -3.59
C MET A 372 2.28 -14.49 -3.37
N LYS A 373 2.34 -15.71 -2.80
CA LYS A 373 3.59 -16.44 -2.58
C LYS A 373 4.40 -16.58 -3.87
N LEU A 374 3.73 -16.97 -4.95
CA LEU A 374 4.37 -17.16 -6.27
C LEU A 374 4.92 -15.84 -6.82
N ALA A 375 4.13 -14.78 -6.78
CA ALA A 375 4.55 -13.48 -7.26
C ALA A 375 5.71 -12.91 -6.43
N TYR A 376 5.67 -13.04 -5.10
CA TYR A 376 6.76 -12.57 -4.23
C TYR A 376 8.03 -13.44 -4.32
N ALA A 377 7.91 -14.73 -4.59
CA ALA A 377 9.05 -15.55 -4.96
C ALA A 377 9.69 -15.03 -6.26
N ASP A 378 8.90 -14.77 -7.29
CA ASP A 378 9.35 -14.17 -8.54
C ASP A 378 9.98 -12.78 -8.35
N ARG A 379 9.36 -11.94 -7.54
CA ARG A 379 9.87 -10.62 -7.16
C ARG A 379 11.31 -10.71 -6.64
N SER A 380 11.61 -11.77 -5.86
CA SER A 380 12.90 -12.02 -5.23
C SER A 380 14.08 -12.27 -6.18
N GLU A 381 13.93 -12.47 -7.47
CA GLU A 381 14.99 -12.77 -8.45
C GLU A 381 15.26 -11.68 -9.50
N TYR A 382 14.24 -10.97 -10.04
CA TYR A 382 14.44 -10.25 -11.31
C TYR A 382 14.22 -8.73 -11.27
N LEU A 383 13.68 -8.17 -10.18
CA LEU A 383 13.35 -6.76 -10.17
C LEU A 383 14.44 -5.89 -9.56
N GLY A 384 14.63 -4.74 -10.15
CA GLY A 384 15.59 -3.72 -9.80
C GLY A 384 15.38 -2.50 -10.67
N ASP A 385 16.38 -1.64 -10.75
CA ASP A 385 16.36 -0.50 -11.65
C ASP A 385 16.52 -0.98 -13.11
N PRO A 386 15.53 -0.73 -14.01
CA PRO A 386 15.56 -1.19 -15.39
C PRO A 386 16.68 -0.53 -16.22
N ASP A 387 17.23 0.59 -15.74
CA ASP A 387 18.35 1.27 -16.37
C ASP A 387 19.69 0.58 -16.07
N PHE A 388 19.72 -0.38 -15.09
CA PHE A 388 20.89 -1.13 -14.66
C PHE A 388 20.77 -2.64 -14.89
N VAL A 389 19.53 -3.20 -14.87
CA VAL A 389 19.31 -4.64 -15.00
C VAL A 389 18.22 -4.95 -16.02
N LYS A 390 18.39 -6.07 -16.73
CA LYS A 390 17.39 -6.54 -17.70
C LYS A 390 16.27 -7.27 -16.98
N ILE A 391 15.09 -6.69 -16.98
CA ILE A 391 13.89 -7.23 -16.33
C ILE A 391 13.02 -7.92 -17.38
N PRO A 392 12.60 -9.21 -17.19
CA PRO A 392 11.72 -9.91 -18.11
C PRO A 392 10.25 -9.49 -17.95
N LEU A 393 9.96 -8.17 -18.02
CA LEU A 393 8.67 -7.57 -17.70
C LEU A 393 7.51 -8.19 -18.51
N LYS A 394 7.69 -8.38 -19.81
CA LYS A 394 6.67 -9.01 -20.67
C LYS A 394 6.33 -10.44 -20.24
N GLY A 395 7.34 -11.19 -19.78
CA GLY A 395 7.14 -12.54 -19.24
C GLY A 395 6.34 -12.53 -17.95
N LEU A 396 6.75 -11.67 -16.99
CA LEU A 396 6.11 -11.52 -15.69
C LEU A 396 4.63 -11.16 -15.78
N THR A 397 4.28 -10.26 -16.69
CA THR A 397 2.91 -9.78 -16.86
C THR A 397 2.08 -10.59 -17.86
N SER A 398 2.64 -11.68 -18.43
CA SER A 398 1.93 -12.49 -19.41
C SER A 398 0.90 -13.43 -18.77
N LYS A 399 -0.26 -13.57 -19.42
CA LYS A 399 -1.31 -14.51 -18.97
C LYS A 399 -0.84 -15.97 -19.06
N ASN A 400 -0.01 -16.32 -20.05
CA ASN A 400 0.53 -17.68 -20.19
C ASN A 400 1.43 -18.07 -19.03
N TYR A 401 2.31 -17.15 -18.60
CA TYR A 401 3.16 -17.38 -17.44
C TYR A 401 2.32 -17.49 -16.15
N ALA A 402 1.40 -16.58 -15.94
CA ALA A 402 0.48 -16.64 -14.80
C ALA A 402 -0.34 -17.94 -14.78
N ALA A 403 -0.81 -18.42 -15.94
CA ALA A 403 -1.51 -19.71 -16.05
C ALA A 403 -0.61 -20.89 -15.69
N SER A 404 0.69 -20.85 -16.04
CA SER A 404 1.64 -21.90 -15.64
C SER A 404 1.87 -21.92 -14.13
N LEU A 405 1.96 -20.75 -13.51
CA LEU A 405 2.08 -20.61 -12.05
C LEU A 405 0.79 -21.07 -11.34
N ALA A 406 -0.37 -20.66 -11.81
CA ALA A 406 -1.66 -21.00 -11.22
C ALA A 406 -1.92 -22.52 -11.20
N LYS A 407 -1.47 -23.26 -12.22
CA LYS A 407 -1.54 -24.74 -12.25
C LYS A 407 -0.79 -25.43 -11.10
N THR A 408 0.13 -24.73 -10.46
CA THR A 408 0.88 -25.26 -9.32
C THR A 408 0.18 -25.04 -7.98
N ILE A 409 -0.93 -24.32 -7.95
CA ILE A 409 -1.73 -24.09 -6.74
C ILE A 409 -2.64 -25.30 -6.52
N ASP A 410 -2.47 -25.97 -5.36
CA ASP A 410 -3.38 -27.03 -4.92
C ASP A 410 -4.62 -26.35 -4.28
N PRO A 411 -5.86 -26.68 -4.69
CA PRO A 411 -7.06 -26.05 -4.15
C PRO A 411 -7.31 -26.32 -2.66
N ASN A 412 -6.67 -27.35 -2.10
CA ASN A 412 -6.93 -27.83 -0.74
C ASN A 412 -5.76 -27.68 0.22
N VAL A 413 -4.53 -27.52 -0.31
CA VAL A 413 -3.31 -27.53 0.51
C VAL A 413 -2.44 -26.31 0.21
N ALA A 414 -2.14 -25.53 1.25
CA ALA A 414 -1.19 -24.43 1.16
C ALA A 414 0.24 -24.97 1.04
N ARG A 415 0.98 -24.53 0.01
CA ARG A 415 2.39 -24.90 -0.14
C ARG A 415 3.26 -24.14 0.85
N SER A 416 4.24 -24.83 1.43
CA SER A 416 5.25 -24.14 2.22
C SER A 416 6.07 -23.19 1.35
N GLY A 417 6.32 -21.98 1.84
CA GLY A 417 7.20 -21.01 1.18
C GLY A 417 8.60 -21.56 0.90
N LYS A 418 9.09 -22.49 1.74
CA LYS A 418 10.38 -23.16 1.55
C LYS A 418 10.41 -24.03 0.29
N SER A 419 9.28 -24.58 -0.14
CA SER A 419 9.18 -25.42 -1.34
C SER A 419 8.95 -24.60 -2.62
N ILE A 420 8.59 -23.33 -2.48
CA ILE A 420 8.37 -22.41 -3.59
C ILE A 420 9.73 -21.80 -3.92
N LYS A 421 10.21 -22.04 -5.14
CA LYS A 421 11.35 -21.33 -5.71
C LYS A 421 10.85 -20.25 -6.65
N PRO A 422 11.59 -19.16 -6.82
CA PRO A 422 11.32 -18.24 -7.90
C PRO A 422 11.18 -19.01 -9.20
N GLY A 423 10.13 -18.73 -9.95
CA GLY A 423 9.96 -19.34 -11.27
C GLY A 423 10.92 -18.77 -12.31
N GLN A 424 11.76 -17.87 -11.90
CA GLN A 424 12.66 -16.93 -12.56
C GLN A 424 11.96 -15.62 -12.89
N PRO A 425 11.79 -14.78 -11.94
CA PRO A 425 12.13 -13.36 -11.73
C PRO A 425 12.21 -12.89 -10.26
N GLN A 426 13.23 -12.16 -9.86
CA GLN A 426 13.57 -11.78 -8.44
C GLN A 426 13.30 -10.33 -7.96
N PRO A 427 13.66 -10.00 -6.67
CA PRO A 427 12.91 -9.30 -5.63
C PRO A 427 13.24 -7.82 -5.33
N TYR A 428 12.56 -7.16 -4.41
CA TYR A 428 12.82 -6.58 -3.07
C TYR A 428 12.00 -5.34 -2.70
N GLU A 429 11.70 -5.05 -1.37
CA GLU A 429 10.89 -3.91 -0.92
C GLU A 429 10.90 -3.46 0.55
N SER A 430 10.40 -2.21 0.80
CA SER A 430 10.29 -1.43 2.02
C SER A 430 8.85 -1.09 2.46
N ASP A 431 8.63 -0.68 3.75
CA ASP A 431 7.34 -0.73 4.45
C ASP A 431 6.65 0.62 4.78
N GLN A 432 7.23 1.80 4.48
CA GLN A 432 6.64 3.11 4.82
C GLN A 432 6.51 4.03 3.61
N THR A 433 5.29 4.59 3.43
CA THR A 433 4.92 5.36 2.24
C THR A 433 3.64 6.15 2.53
N THR A 434 3.31 7.16 1.73
CA THR A 434 1.96 7.72 1.67
C THR A 434 1.42 7.67 0.24
N HIS A 435 0.09 7.60 0.11
CA HIS A 435 -0.60 7.63 -1.17
C HIS A 435 -1.70 8.68 -1.18
N TYR A 436 -1.96 9.27 -2.36
CA TYR A 436 -3.13 10.09 -2.61
C TYR A 436 -3.62 10.00 -4.05
N SER A 437 -4.93 10.16 -4.23
CA SER A 437 -5.64 10.11 -5.51
C SER A 437 -6.39 11.41 -5.77
N VAL A 438 -6.39 11.88 -7.00
CA VAL A 438 -7.08 13.10 -7.45
C VAL A 438 -7.77 12.84 -8.78
N VAL A 439 -9.01 13.32 -8.91
CA VAL A 439 -9.75 13.36 -10.18
C VAL A 439 -10.40 14.72 -10.34
N ASP A 440 -10.31 15.33 -11.52
CA ASP A 440 -10.97 16.59 -11.85
C ASP A 440 -12.23 16.41 -12.71
N LYS A 441 -12.93 17.50 -12.96
CA LYS A 441 -14.17 17.54 -13.76
C LYS A 441 -13.96 17.10 -15.22
N ALA A 442 -12.78 17.32 -15.77
CA ALA A 442 -12.45 16.95 -17.14
C ALA A 442 -12.15 15.45 -17.30
N GLY A 443 -12.00 14.73 -16.18
CA GLY A 443 -11.64 13.30 -16.16
C GLY A 443 -10.13 13.06 -16.10
N ASN A 444 -9.31 14.10 -15.95
CA ASN A 444 -7.90 13.89 -15.64
C ASN A 444 -7.79 13.21 -14.28
N ALA A 445 -6.92 12.23 -14.19
CA ALA A 445 -6.72 11.47 -12.97
C ALA A 445 -5.23 11.36 -12.61
N VAL A 446 -4.92 11.43 -11.32
CA VAL A 446 -3.56 11.34 -10.80
C VAL A 446 -3.55 10.41 -9.59
N ALA A 447 -2.68 9.41 -9.61
CA ALA A 447 -2.37 8.54 -8.49
C ALA A 447 -0.90 8.73 -8.11
N VAL A 448 -0.63 9.12 -6.88
CA VAL A 448 0.73 9.39 -6.39
C VAL A 448 1.03 8.54 -5.17
N THR A 449 2.17 7.87 -5.21
CA THR A 449 2.75 7.20 -4.04
C THR A 449 4.18 7.67 -3.86
N TYR A 450 4.51 8.28 -2.71
CA TYR A 450 5.83 8.81 -2.45
C TYR A 450 6.22 8.63 -0.97
N THR A 451 7.51 8.73 -0.64
CA THR A 451 8.02 8.22 0.63
C THR A 451 9.30 8.92 1.09
N LEU A 452 9.63 8.71 2.36
CA LEU A 452 10.98 8.86 2.93
C LEU A 452 11.62 7.48 3.20
N ASN A 453 10.97 6.38 2.85
CA ASN A 453 11.13 4.98 3.19
C ASN A 453 10.53 4.65 4.58
N THR A 454 11.20 4.91 5.70
CA THR A 454 10.62 4.69 7.04
C THR A 454 9.96 5.96 7.60
N ASN A 455 9.27 5.86 8.77
CA ASN A 455 8.73 7.05 9.44
C ASN A 455 9.84 8.09 9.65
N PHE A 456 9.63 9.30 9.13
CA PHE A 456 10.59 10.41 9.12
C PHE A 456 11.93 10.10 8.43
N GLY A 457 12.02 9.05 7.61
CA GLY A 457 13.22 8.65 6.89
C GLY A 457 14.40 8.37 7.80
N SER A 458 15.56 8.99 7.53
CA SER A 458 16.75 8.90 8.37
C SER A 458 16.60 9.60 9.74
N GLY A 459 15.51 10.35 9.94
CA GLY A 459 15.31 11.23 11.08
C GLY A 459 16.09 12.55 11.02
N ILE A 460 16.93 12.73 10.01
CA ILE A 460 17.81 13.90 9.84
C ILE A 460 17.05 15.02 9.14
N VAL A 461 16.98 16.18 9.77
CA VAL A 461 16.58 17.43 9.11
C VAL A 461 17.85 18.15 8.64
N ALA A 462 17.94 18.45 7.35
CA ALA A 462 19.01 19.31 6.81
C ALA A 462 18.89 20.70 7.44
N LYS A 463 19.90 21.09 8.23
CA LYS A 463 19.86 22.29 9.09
C LYS A 463 19.49 23.56 8.32
N GLY A 464 18.50 24.30 8.82
CA GLY A 464 18.03 25.56 8.24
C GLY A 464 17.23 25.42 6.94
N THR A 465 16.75 24.19 6.62
CA THR A 465 15.83 23.93 5.50
C THR A 465 14.47 23.46 5.95
N GLY A 466 14.38 22.85 7.13
CA GLY A 466 13.19 22.15 7.62
C GLY A 466 12.90 20.84 6.88
N ILE A 467 13.76 20.38 5.99
CA ILE A 467 13.55 19.22 5.11
C ILE A 467 14.11 17.98 5.78
N LEU A 468 13.24 17.01 6.07
CA LEU A 468 13.61 15.65 6.46
C LEU A 468 14.23 14.91 5.27
N LEU A 469 15.34 14.21 5.52
CA LEU A 469 16.05 13.41 4.54
C LEU A 469 15.61 11.95 4.62
N ASN A 470 15.45 11.32 3.46
CA ASN A 470 15.05 9.94 3.33
C ASN A 470 16.09 8.95 3.89
N ASN A 471 15.70 7.70 4.03
CA ASN A 471 16.59 6.56 4.23
C ASN A 471 16.35 5.47 3.17
N GLU A 472 16.16 5.91 1.94
CA GLU A 472 15.75 5.07 0.82
C GLU A 472 16.84 4.12 0.34
N MET A 473 18.10 4.35 0.73
CA MET A 473 19.21 3.45 0.42
C MET A 473 19.06 2.07 1.10
N ASP A 474 18.21 1.96 2.14
CA ASP A 474 17.87 0.67 2.78
C ASP A 474 17.07 -0.26 1.87
N ASP A 475 16.41 0.28 0.85
CA ASP A 475 15.67 -0.49 -0.15
C ASP A 475 16.58 -1.26 -1.13
N PHE A 476 17.87 -0.98 -1.15
CA PHE A 476 18.84 -1.85 -1.81
C PHE A 476 19.12 -3.13 -1.03
N SER A 477 19.55 -4.17 -1.75
CA SER A 477 20.12 -5.37 -1.13
C SER A 477 21.49 -5.06 -0.58
N ALA A 478 21.60 -4.88 0.73
CA ALA A 478 22.90 -4.66 1.40
C ALA A 478 23.83 -5.88 1.21
N LYS A 479 23.27 -7.09 1.18
CA LYS A 479 23.95 -8.36 0.89
C LYS A 479 22.94 -9.36 0.35
N PRO A 480 23.22 -10.13 -0.74
CA PRO A 480 22.34 -11.17 -1.24
C PRO A 480 21.98 -12.18 -0.15
N GLY A 481 20.70 -12.52 -0.05
CA GLY A 481 20.20 -13.50 0.93
C GLY A 481 20.03 -12.97 2.36
N VAL A 482 20.40 -11.72 2.64
CA VAL A 482 20.17 -11.07 3.95
C VAL A 482 18.95 -10.15 3.84
N ALA A 483 18.08 -10.23 4.85
CA ALA A 483 16.89 -9.41 4.93
C ALA A 483 17.23 -7.96 5.33
N ASN A 484 16.49 -6.97 4.76
CA ASN A 484 16.56 -5.58 5.21
C ASN A 484 15.74 -5.36 6.49
N ALA A 485 15.52 -4.09 6.88
CA ALA A 485 14.74 -3.71 8.07
C ALA A 485 13.33 -4.33 8.12
N TYR A 486 12.79 -4.77 7.00
CA TYR A 486 11.42 -5.28 6.84
C TYR A 486 11.31 -6.80 6.66
N GLY A 487 12.43 -7.50 6.78
CA GLY A 487 12.45 -8.98 6.67
C GLY A 487 12.44 -9.50 5.23
N LEU A 488 12.67 -8.63 4.24
CA LEU A 488 12.71 -9.02 2.84
C LEU A 488 14.14 -9.37 2.40
N VAL A 489 14.31 -10.48 1.68
CA VAL A 489 15.60 -10.98 1.17
C VAL A 489 15.84 -10.50 -0.25
N GLY A 490 17.00 -10.00 -0.63
CA GLY A 490 17.34 -9.47 -1.96
C GLY A 490 18.50 -10.15 -2.67
N GLY A 491 18.48 -10.07 -4.01
CA GLY A 491 19.52 -10.56 -4.91
C GLY A 491 20.42 -9.46 -5.47
N ASP A 492 21.30 -9.83 -6.39
CA ASP A 492 22.25 -8.90 -7.03
C ASP A 492 21.59 -7.89 -7.98
N ALA A 493 20.41 -8.21 -8.52
CA ALA A 493 19.66 -7.27 -9.36
C ALA A 493 19.37 -5.95 -8.67
N ASN A 494 19.15 -5.97 -7.35
CA ASN A 494 18.93 -4.78 -6.52
C ASN A 494 20.12 -4.42 -5.63
N ALA A 495 21.34 -4.86 -5.95
CA ALA A 495 22.53 -4.44 -5.23
C ALA A 495 22.81 -2.94 -5.35
N VAL A 496 23.44 -2.36 -4.33
CA VAL A 496 23.85 -0.94 -4.35
C VAL A 496 24.80 -0.69 -5.51
N ALA A 497 24.54 0.36 -6.28
CA ALA A 497 25.45 0.90 -7.26
C ALA A 497 25.27 2.42 -7.37
N ALA A 498 26.34 3.14 -7.69
CA ALA A 498 26.29 4.59 -7.91
C ALA A 498 25.24 4.95 -8.97
N LYS A 499 24.45 5.99 -8.72
CA LYS A 499 23.37 6.51 -9.60
C LYS A 499 22.22 5.55 -9.89
N LYS A 500 22.15 4.40 -9.24
CA LYS A 500 21.06 3.43 -9.34
C LYS A 500 19.90 3.81 -8.45
N ARG A 501 18.66 3.52 -8.89
CA ARG A 501 17.46 3.65 -8.08
C ARG A 501 17.21 2.37 -7.29
N PRO A 502 16.89 2.46 -5.99
CA PRO A 502 16.49 1.29 -5.22
C PRO A 502 15.12 0.79 -5.68
N LEU A 503 14.94 -0.52 -5.66
CA LEU A 503 13.66 -1.16 -6.00
C LEU A 503 12.55 -0.69 -5.04
N SER A 504 11.32 -0.59 -5.53
CA SER A 504 10.14 -0.15 -4.77
C SER A 504 8.94 -1.10 -4.92
N SER A 505 7.94 -1.01 -4.00
CA SER A 505 6.60 -1.60 -4.11
C SER A 505 5.49 -0.61 -4.30
N MET A 506 5.80 0.63 -4.37
CA MET A 506 4.79 1.66 -4.56
C MET A 506 3.96 1.38 -5.81
N THR A 507 2.64 1.23 -5.65
CA THR A 507 1.71 0.75 -6.67
C THR A 507 0.61 1.79 -6.92
N PRO A 508 0.94 3.03 -7.33
CA PRO A 508 -0.10 3.93 -7.80
C PRO A 508 -0.76 3.29 -9.02
N THR A 509 -2.10 3.17 -8.99
CA THR A 509 -2.84 2.35 -9.96
C THR A 509 -4.10 3.05 -10.42
N MET A 510 -4.39 2.94 -11.70
CA MET A 510 -5.66 3.26 -12.31
C MET A 510 -6.25 2.03 -12.99
N VAL A 511 -7.56 1.87 -12.87
CA VAL A 511 -8.32 0.89 -13.65
C VAL A 511 -9.13 1.68 -14.65
N LEU A 512 -9.07 1.28 -15.92
CA LEU A 512 -9.80 1.94 -16.99
C LEU A 512 -10.84 0.99 -17.60
N LYS A 513 -11.92 1.58 -18.08
CA LYS A 513 -12.91 0.92 -18.95
C LYS A 513 -13.10 1.79 -20.17
N ASP A 514 -12.97 1.19 -21.34
CA ASP A 514 -13.09 1.89 -22.62
C ASP A 514 -12.21 3.17 -22.69
N GLY A 515 -10.96 3.04 -22.19
CA GLY A 515 -9.96 4.11 -22.16
C GLY A 515 -10.18 5.21 -21.12
N LYS A 516 -11.21 5.11 -20.26
CA LYS A 516 -11.52 6.10 -19.21
C LYS A 516 -11.27 5.54 -17.82
N PRO A 517 -10.69 6.31 -16.88
CA PRO A 517 -10.55 5.89 -15.50
C PRO A 517 -11.90 5.57 -14.86
N VAL A 518 -12.00 4.40 -14.21
CA VAL A 518 -13.13 3.98 -13.37
C VAL A 518 -12.73 3.78 -11.93
N LEU A 519 -11.41 3.62 -11.66
CA LEU A 519 -10.85 3.52 -10.32
C LEU A 519 -9.46 4.16 -10.30
N VAL A 520 -9.19 5.00 -9.30
CA VAL A 520 -7.88 5.58 -9.01
C VAL A 520 -7.56 5.22 -7.57
N THR A 521 -6.46 4.50 -7.33
CA THR A 521 -6.16 3.95 -6.01
C THR A 521 -4.66 3.69 -5.80
N GLY A 522 -4.30 3.51 -4.56
CA GLY A 522 -3.01 3.07 -4.08
C GLY A 522 -2.98 3.10 -2.56
N SER A 523 -1.86 2.75 -1.97
CA SER A 523 -1.73 2.63 -0.52
C SER A 523 -0.28 2.81 -0.10
N PRO A 524 0.01 3.26 1.13
CA PRO A 524 1.28 2.98 1.81
C PRO A 524 1.31 1.54 2.33
N GLY A 525 2.47 1.11 2.83
CA GLY A 525 2.57 -0.16 3.57
C GLY A 525 3.73 -1.07 3.17
N GLY A 526 4.73 -0.56 2.43
CA GLY A 526 5.88 -1.32 1.98
C GLY A 526 5.50 -2.53 1.14
N ALA A 527 6.04 -3.72 1.43
CA ALA A 527 5.69 -4.96 0.75
C ALA A 527 4.15 -5.14 0.63
N ARG A 528 3.40 -4.73 1.65
CA ARG A 528 1.94 -4.86 1.70
C ARG A 528 1.18 -3.94 0.75
N ILE A 529 1.83 -2.96 0.13
CA ILE A 529 1.20 -2.05 -0.85
C ILE A 529 0.58 -2.87 -2.00
N ILE A 530 1.35 -3.77 -2.61
CA ILE A 530 0.91 -4.59 -3.75
C ILE A 530 -0.37 -5.36 -3.41
N THR A 531 -0.37 -6.04 -2.26
CA THR A 531 -1.49 -6.89 -1.84
C THR A 531 -2.69 -6.09 -1.33
N THR A 532 -2.47 -4.88 -0.83
CA THR A 532 -3.53 -3.94 -0.47
C THR A 532 -4.23 -3.41 -1.73
N VAL A 533 -3.47 -2.96 -2.73
CA VAL A 533 -4.02 -2.50 -4.01
C VAL A 533 -4.69 -3.65 -4.75
N LEU A 534 -4.10 -4.86 -4.76
CA LEU A 534 -4.72 -6.07 -5.30
C LEU A 534 -6.12 -6.30 -4.72
N GLN A 535 -6.25 -6.30 -3.39
CA GLN A 535 -7.53 -6.54 -2.73
C GLN A 535 -8.53 -5.41 -3.00
N THR A 536 -8.07 -4.17 -3.12
CA THR A 536 -8.94 -3.04 -3.52
C THR A 536 -9.49 -3.24 -4.93
N VAL A 537 -8.65 -3.65 -5.89
CA VAL A 537 -9.08 -3.93 -7.28
C VAL A 537 -10.04 -5.11 -7.33
N VAL A 538 -9.73 -6.22 -6.67
CA VAL A 538 -10.60 -7.41 -6.61
C VAL A 538 -11.93 -7.08 -5.92
N ASN A 539 -11.91 -6.39 -4.78
CA ASN A 539 -13.12 -6.00 -4.06
C ASN A 539 -14.05 -5.12 -4.92
N THR A 540 -13.45 -4.21 -5.68
CA THR A 540 -14.21 -3.31 -6.58
C THR A 540 -14.77 -4.06 -7.80
N ILE A 541 -13.96 -4.92 -8.45
CA ILE A 541 -14.33 -5.54 -9.73
C ILE A 541 -15.10 -6.86 -9.53
N ASP A 542 -14.61 -7.78 -8.70
CA ASP A 542 -15.22 -9.09 -8.52
C ASP A 542 -16.41 -9.07 -7.56
N PHE A 543 -16.34 -8.22 -6.52
CA PHE A 543 -17.37 -8.16 -5.50
C PHE A 543 -18.24 -6.90 -5.56
N ASN A 544 -18.01 -6.05 -6.58
CA ASN A 544 -18.80 -4.83 -6.84
C ASN A 544 -18.90 -3.87 -5.63
N MET A 545 -17.91 -3.88 -4.75
CA MET A 545 -17.87 -3.03 -3.57
C MET A 545 -17.65 -1.56 -3.95
N ASN A 546 -18.31 -0.65 -3.23
CA ASN A 546 -17.98 0.76 -3.26
C ASN A 546 -16.63 1.02 -2.55
N PRO A 547 -15.99 2.20 -2.73
CA PRO A 547 -14.68 2.48 -2.13
C PRO A 547 -14.63 2.37 -0.60
N ALA A 548 -15.72 2.68 0.09
CA ALA A 548 -15.79 2.62 1.54
C ALA A 548 -15.84 1.17 2.05
N GLU A 549 -16.62 0.31 1.39
CA GLU A 549 -16.64 -1.14 1.66
C GLU A 549 -15.30 -1.78 1.36
N ALA A 550 -14.74 -1.53 0.16
CA ALA A 550 -13.45 -2.07 -0.25
C ALA A 550 -12.31 -1.70 0.72
N ALA A 551 -12.32 -0.46 1.23
CA ALA A 551 -11.35 0.01 2.21
C ALA A 551 -11.57 -0.60 3.61
N SER A 552 -12.82 -0.81 4.02
CA SER A 552 -13.17 -1.31 5.37
C SER A 552 -13.03 -2.81 5.52
N THR A 553 -13.04 -3.56 4.42
CA THR A 553 -12.88 -5.02 4.40
C THR A 553 -11.54 -5.45 5.01
N PRO A 554 -11.54 -6.44 5.94
CA PRO A 554 -10.30 -6.99 6.50
C PRO A 554 -9.38 -7.54 5.42
N ARG A 555 -8.08 -7.27 5.55
CA ARG A 555 -7.06 -7.63 4.56
C ARG A 555 -6.21 -8.80 4.99
N VAL A 556 -5.65 -9.47 4.00
CA VAL A 556 -4.63 -10.51 4.16
C VAL A 556 -3.38 -10.17 3.38
N HIS A 557 -2.25 -10.77 3.77
CA HIS A 557 -0.99 -10.57 3.08
C HIS A 557 -0.09 -11.80 3.24
N HIS A 558 0.57 -12.17 2.16
CA HIS A 558 1.65 -13.13 2.14
C HIS A 558 2.78 -12.62 1.24
N GLN A 559 4.01 -12.65 1.72
CA GLN A 559 5.18 -12.19 0.96
C GLN A 559 6.23 -13.28 0.71
N TRP A 560 5.79 -14.55 0.64
CA TRP A 560 6.62 -15.73 0.47
C TRP A 560 7.53 -16.01 1.68
N THR A 561 8.41 -15.09 2.03
CA THR A 561 9.29 -15.15 3.21
C THR A 561 9.14 -13.86 4.04
N PRO A 562 8.83 -13.95 5.34
CA PRO A 562 8.54 -15.17 6.11
C PRO A 562 7.29 -15.91 5.61
N ASP A 563 7.25 -17.25 5.79
CA ASP A 563 6.13 -18.11 5.39
C ASP A 563 4.98 -17.96 6.40
N GLU A 564 4.30 -16.83 6.35
CA GLU A 564 3.13 -16.51 7.19
C GLU A 564 2.01 -15.87 6.37
N LEU A 565 0.79 -16.36 6.54
CA LEU A 565 -0.40 -15.66 6.07
C LEU A 565 -0.83 -14.66 7.14
N ARG A 566 -0.45 -13.42 6.96
CA ARG A 566 -0.81 -12.32 7.83
C ARG A 566 -2.25 -11.92 7.60
N ILE A 567 -3.04 -11.82 8.67
CA ILE A 567 -4.44 -11.41 8.62
C ILE A 567 -4.68 -10.22 9.56
N GLU A 568 -5.70 -9.43 9.25
CA GLU A 568 -6.23 -8.38 10.13
C GLU A 568 -7.34 -8.92 11.05
N LYS A 569 -7.63 -8.16 12.11
CA LYS A 569 -8.83 -8.37 12.95
C LYS A 569 -10.09 -8.19 12.08
N GLY A 570 -11.09 -9.04 12.29
CA GLY A 570 -12.39 -8.95 11.62
C GLY A 570 -12.67 -10.07 10.61
N LEU A 571 -11.69 -10.94 10.30
CA LEU A 571 -12.00 -12.17 9.58
C LEU A 571 -12.81 -13.13 10.44
N SER A 572 -13.77 -13.84 9.81
CA SER A 572 -14.55 -14.88 10.50
C SER A 572 -13.65 -15.96 11.11
N PRO A 573 -13.93 -16.41 12.35
CA PRO A 573 -13.24 -17.55 12.95
C PRO A 573 -13.32 -18.81 12.08
N ASP A 574 -14.42 -19.04 11.36
CA ASP A 574 -14.59 -20.18 10.46
C ASP A 574 -13.64 -20.07 9.26
N THR A 575 -13.52 -18.90 8.65
CA THR A 575 -12.55 -18.64 7.59
C THR A 575 -11.13 -18.93 8.07
N ILE A 576 -10.78 -18.46 9.27
CA ILE A 576 -9.45 -18.68 9.87
C ILE A 576 -9.20 -20.17 10.10
N ALA A 577 -10.19 -20.90 10.63
CA ALA A 577 -10.10 -22.35 10.87
C ALA A 577 -9.89 -23.13 9.56
N LEU A 578 -10.64 -22.79 8.51
CA LEU A 578 -10.51 -23.41 7.19
C LEU A 578 -9.16 -23.11 6.53
N LEU A 579 -8.64 -21.89 6.67
CA LEU A 579 -7.29 -21.55 6.16
C LEU A 579 -6.20 -22.35 6.89
N LYS A 580 -6.31 -22.50 8.22
CA LYS A 580 -5.39 -23.32 9.01
C LYS A 580 -5.50 -24.82 8.62
N ALA A 581 -6.70 -25.32 8.38
CA ALA A 581 -6.93 -26.68 7.92
C ALA A 581 -6.30 -26.94 6.55
N LYS A 582 -6.25 -25.93 5.67
CA LYS A 582 -5.50 -25.98 4.41
C LYS A 582 -3.96 -25.91 4.59
N GLY A 583 -3.46 -25.70 5.80
CA GLY A 583 -2.02 -25.65 6.11
C GLY A 583 -1.40 -24.26 6.09
N HIS A 584 -2.18 -23.17 5.98
CA HIS A 584 -1.64 -21.82 6.12
C HIS A 584 -1.17 -21.54 7.55
N ASN A 585 0.03 -20.95 7.70
CA ASN A 585 0.52 -20.37 8.95
C ASN A 585 -0.15 -19.00 9.16
N VAL A 586 -1.39 -19.01 9.68
CA VAL A 586 -2.21 -17.81 9.84
C VAL A 586 -1.77 -17.01 11.07
N GLN A 587 -1.37 -15.74 10.87
CA GLN A 587 -0.88 -14.83 11.90
C GLN A 587 -1.72 -13.55 11.95
N LEU A 588 -2.37 -13.29 13.10
CA LEU A 588 -3.04 -12.02 13.37
C LEU A 588 -1.98 -10.95 13.65
N LYS A 589 -1.96 -9.89 12.86
CA LYS A 589 -1.03 -8.77 12.96
C LYS A 589 -1.79 -7.43 12.97
N ALA A 590 -1.04 -6.33 13.14
CA ALA A 590 -1.59 -4.98 13.00
C ALA A 590 -2.20 -4.76 11.59
N SER A 591 -3.11 -3.80 11.47
CA SER A 591 -3.75 -3.42 10.20
C SER A 591 -2.73 -3.04 9.12
N MET A 592 -3.11 -3.26 7.86
CA MET A 592 -2.23 -3.17 6.69
C MET A 592 -2.75 -2.20 5.66
N GLY A 593 -1.86 -1.33 5.19
CA GLY A 593 -2.17 -0.35 4.16
C GLY A 593 -3.17 0.72 4.63
N ARG A 594 -3.31 1.76 3.83
CA ARG A 594 -4.25 2.89 4.04
C ARG A 594 -4.63 3.44 2.67
N THR A 595 -5.63 2.82 2.05
CA THR A 595 -6.01 3.14 0.67
C THR A 595 -6.62 4.53 0.57
N GLN A 596 -6.30 5.22 -0.53
CA GLN A 596 -6.92 6.48 -0.90
C GLN A 596 -7.55 6.28 -2.27
N THR A 597 -8.85 6.05 -2.30
CA THR A 597 -9.53 5.49 -3.47
C THR A 597 -10.62 6.41 -3.98
N ILE A 598 -10.65 6.62 -5.30
CA ILE A 598 -11.72 7.30 -6.02
C ILE A 598 -12.22 6.37 -7.12
N GLN A 599 -13.51 6.04 -7.11
CA GLN A 599 -14.23 5.31 -8.15
C GLN A 599 -15.09 6.26 -8.96
N LEU A 600 -15.07 6.11 -10.28
CA LEU A 600 -15.92 6.89 -11.19
C LEU A 600 -17.01 5.95 -11.75
N ARG A 601 -18.27 6.32 -11.53
CA ARG A 601 -19.41 5.47 -11.91
C ARG A 601 -20.65 6.33 -12.14
N GLY A 602 -21.36 6.11 -13.22
CA GLY A 602 -22.64 6.81 -13.49
C GLY A 602 -22.52 8.34 -13.55
N GLY A 603 -21.37 8.89 -13.96
CA GLY A 603 -21.16 10.34 -14.04
C GLY A 603 -20.88 11.00 -12.67
N ALA A 604 -20.66 10.22 -11.61
CA ALA A 604 -20.27 10.69 -10.30
C ALA A 604 -18.94 10.06 -9.87
N MET A 605 -18.31 10.71 -8.90
CA MET A 605 -17.10 10.27 -8.21
C MET A 605 -17.49 9.81 -6.81
N TYR A 606 -17.06 8.62 -6.45
CA TYR A 606 -17.23 8.01 -5.12
C TYR A 606 -15.86 7.82 -4.51
N GLY A 607 -15.58 8.42 -3.37
CA GLY A 607 -14.23 8.35 -2.80
C GLY A 607 -14.23 8.04 -1.32
N TYR A 608 -13.13 7.41 -0.89
CA TYR A 608 -12.95 7.08 0.51
C TYR A 608 -11.48 7.06 0.90
N SER A 609 -11.17 7.67 2.04
CA SER A 609 -9.89 7.56 2.73
C SER A 609 -9.99 6.43 3.76
N ASP A 610 -9.04 5.53 3.76
CA ASP A 610 -9.03 4.30 4.57
C ASP A 610 -9.19 4.60 6.07
N PRO A 611 -10.14 3.96 6.78
CA PRO A 611 -10.40 4.22 8.19
C PRO A 611 -9.26 3.75 9.12
N ARG A 612 -8.28 3.02 8.61
CA ARG A 612 -7.06 2.65 9.36
C ARG A 612 -6.16 3.84 9.66
N ASN A 613 -6.35 4.97 8.96
CA ASN A 613 -5.75 6.24 9.29
C ASN A 613 -6.85 7.26 9.62
N PRO A 614 -7.05 7.62 10.90
CA PRO A 614 -8.10 8.57 11.30
C PRO A 614 -7.84 10.01 10.81
N ASP A 615 -6.61 10.36 10.44
CA ASP A 615 -6.24 11.69 9.93
C ASP A 615 -6.56 11.85 8.44
N GLY A 616 -6.86 10.75 7.74
CA GLY A 616 -7.19 10.72 6.31
C GLY A 616 -8.56 11.31 6.01
N LYS A 617 -8.70 11.97 4.87
CA LYS A 617 -9.97 12.54 4.43
C LYS A 617 -10.13 12.54 2.92
N THR A 618 -11.30 12.13 2.47
CA THR A 618 -11.76 12.35 1.10
C THR A 618 -12.67 13.55 1.06
N LEU A 619 -12.44 14.45 0.11
CA LEU A 619 -13.24 15.64 -0.13
C LEU A 619 -13.55 15.78 -1.63
N GLY A 620 -14.76 16.28 -1.94
CA GLY A 620 -15.18 16.54 -3.31
C GLY A 620 -16.23 17.65 -3.40
N TYR A 621 -16.60 18.05 -4.64
CA TYR A 621 -17.60 19.08 -4.90
C TYR A 621 -18.36 18.87 -6.21
#